data_5563401ed2c6cd0cd66ad6086b8d0a25
#
_entry.id   5563401ed2c6cd0cd66ad6086b8d0a25
#
_cell.length_a   1.000
_cell.length_b   1.000
_cell.length_c   1.000
_cell.angle_alpha   90.00
_cell.angle_beta   90.00
_cell.angle_gamma   90.00
#
_symmetry.space_group_name_H-M   'P 1'
#
loop_
_entity.id
_entity.type
_entity.pdbx_description
1 polymer ?
#
loop_
_entity_poly.entity_id
_entity_poly.type
_entity_poly.pdbx_seq_one_letter_code
_entity_poly.pdbx_strand_id
1 'polypeptide(L)'
;VTYQQALANAAQYKAAIHFDNNSYSNSYQYTDANKVSHEVYFNDAAGNFNTLRFSDEYGVAGTALWRMGSEDERLWKFYSRNLSNDSLAAHPFDLTQLEKVETPVQNPDYIGDGEVLNVVTAPQPGLLHIEMDSTEHLISEQKYLQLPTKYVIRKYGNVKNQVLLSFDDGPDEDYTPRILDILKKEKVPAVFFVVGLEAEKNLPLLKRIYQEGHEIGNHTFTHPNIAAISAERAINEMETTRLLIEAVTGHSTVLFRAPYNADAEPTSEVELKPIEISKEKSYYTVGESIDPNDWEPGVTADTIYQRVVSQYEANPEKGIILLHDAGGDREATVEALPRIIDYFKKKHVQFTTVAGLLHTDKAAMMP
;
A
#
# COMPACT_ATOMS: atom_id res chain seq x y z
N VAL A 1 -16.92 3.44 19.83
CA VAL A 1 -16.17 2.90 18.66
C VAL A 1 -17.15 2.58 17.56
N THR A 2 -16.73 2.67 16.28
CA THR A 2 -17.50 2.15 15.15
C THR A 2 -17.41 0.63 15.10
N TYR A 3 -18.32 -0.02 14.35
CA TYR A 3 -18.22 -1.46 14.11
C TYR A 3 -16.85 -1.89 13.55
N GLN A 4 -16.37 -1.17 12.52
CA GLN A 4 -15.09 -1.44 11.90
C GLN A 4 -13.91 -1.24 12.88
N GLN A 5 -13.96 -0.18 13.70
CA GLN A 5 -12.94 0.04 14.74
C GLN A 5 -12.97 -1.06 15.81
N ALA A 6 -14.16 -1.55 16.19
CA ALA A 6 -14.27 -2.65 17.14
C ALA A 6 -13.60 -3.93 16.61
N LEU A 7 -13.87 -4.31 15.35
CA LEU A 7 -13.25 -5.50 14.76
C LEU A 7 -11.73 -5.34 14.57
N ALA A 8 -11.28 -4.18 14.09
CA ALA A 8 -9.85 -3.91 13.93
C ALA A 8 -9.10 -3.99 15.26
N ASN A 9 -9.69 -3.44 16.32
CA ASN A 9 -9.14 -3.47 17.67
C ASN A 9 -9.11 -4.91 18.22
N ALA A 10 -10.21 -5.67 18.07
CA ALA A 10 -10.23 -7.08 18.47
C ALA A 10 -9.15 -7.90 17.75
N ALA A 11 -8.95 -7.67 16.44
CA ALA A 11 -7.91 -8.32 15.65
C ALA A 11 -6.50 -7.93 16.15
N GLN A 12 -6.23 -6.65 16.41
CA GLN A 12 -4.95 -6.13 16.89
C GLN A 12 -4.53 -6.79 18.21
N TYR A 13 -5.47 -6.90 19.16
CA TYR A 13 -5.21 -7.46 20.49
C TYR A 13 -5.51 -8.98 20.59
N LYS A 14 -5.88 -9.62 19.49
CA LYS A 14 -6.29 -11.03 19.44
C LYS A 14 -7.37 -11.36 20.49
N ALA A 15 -8.28 -10.40 20.68
CA ALA A 15 -9.35 -10.53 21.65
C ALA A 15 -10.49 -11.39 21.10
N ALA A 16 -11.01 -12.30 21.91
CA ALA A 16 -12.18 -13.11 21.55
C ALA A 16 -13.45 -12.28 21.70
N ILE A 17 -14.26 -12.23 20.64
CA ILE A 17 -15.56 -11.56 20.65
C ILE A 17 -16.60 -12.55 21.18
N HIS A 18 -17.41 -12.10 22.12
CA HIS A 18 -18.51 -12.83 22.76
C HIS A 18 -19.84 -12.17 22.42
N PHE A 19 -20.79 -12.96 22.00
CA PHE A 19 -22.17 -12.54 21.78
C PHE A 19 -23.01 -12.81 23.04
N ASP A 20 -23.75 -11.82 23.50
CA ASP A 20 -24.67 -11.95 24.64
C ASP A 20 -26.11 -12.08 24.14
N ASN A 21 -26.72 -13.24 24.38
CA ASN A 21 -28.09 -13.56 23.99
C ASN A 21 -29.16 -12.77 24.75
N ASN A 22 -28.85 -12.06 25.83
CA ASN A 22 -29.80 -11.24 26.56
C ASN A 22 -29.88 -9.81 26.01
N SER A 23 -28.74 -9.26 25.65
CA SER A 23 -28.63 -7.89 25.12
C SER A 23 -28.52 -7.86 23.60
N TYR A 24 -28.26 -9.01 22.95
CA TYR A 24 -27.98 -9.15 21.52
C TYR A 24 -26.83 -8.25 21.06
N SER A 25 -25.87 -8.03 21.95
CA SER A 25 -24.67 -7.24 21.67
C SER A 25 -23.41 -8.08 21.74
N ASN A 26 -22.38 -7.61 21.07
CA ASN A 26 -21.06 -8.21 21.14
C ASN A 26 -20.19 -7.46 22.14
N SER A 27 -19.29 -8.19 22.81
CA SER A 27 -18.29 -7.61 23.69
C SER A 27 -16.95 -8.34 23.58
N TYR A 28 -15.89 -7.65 23.94
CA TYR A 28 -14.58 -8.24 24.17
C TYR A 28 -13.76 -7.40 25.15
N GLN A 29 -12.72 -8.01 25.72
CA GLN A 29 -11.78 -7.34 26.62
C GLN A 29 -10.37 -7.42 26.06
N TYR A 30 -9.57 -6.37 26.29
CA TYR A 30 -8.15 -6.37 25.98
C TYR A 30 -7.37 -5.49 26.95
N THR A 31 -6.04 -5.67 26.98
CA THR A 31 -5.13 -4.82 27.73
C THR A 31 -4.20 -4.09 26.77
N ASP A 32 -4.11 -2.79 26.87
CA ASP A 32 -3.26 -1.98 26.01
C ASP A 32 -1.78 -2.01 26.41
N ALA A 33 -0.92 -1.33 25.63
CA ALA A 33 0.52 -1.25 25.88
C ALA A 33 0.87 -0.58 27.24
N ASN A 34 -0.03 0.26 27.78
CA ASN A 34 0.11 0.91 29.05
C ASN A 34 -0.42 0.06 30.24
N LYS A 35 -0.79 -1.20 29.97
CA LYS A 35 -1.37 -2.14 30.92
C LYS A 35 -2.75 -1.72 31.47
N VAL A 36 -3.48 -0.90 30.72
CA VAL A 36 -4.86 -0.54 31.02
C VAL A 36 -5.79 -1.59 30.41
N SER A 37 -6.72 -2.13 31.23
CA SER A 37 -7.76 -3.03 30.76
C SER A 37 -8.93 -2.24 30.16
N HIS A 38 -9.36 -2.68 28.99
CA HIS A 38 -10.48 -2.09 28.26
C HIS A 38 -11.55 -3.15 28.03
N GLU A 39 -12.79 -2.73 28.08
CA GLU A 39 -13.95 -3.52 27.70
C GLU A 39 -14.72 -2.79 26.59
N VAL A 40 -15.01 -3.47 25.52
CA VAL A 40 -15.67 -2.90 24.34
C VAL A 40 -16.97 -3.61 24.09
N TYR A 41 -18.05 -2.83 23.95
CA TYR A 41 -19.36 -3.28 23.54
C TYR A 41 -19.70 -2.69 22.17
N PHE A 42 -20.27 -3.50 21.29
CA PHE A 42 -20.68 -3.05 19.97
C PHE A 42 -21.81 -3.90 19.40
N ASN A 43 -22.59 -3.32 18.51
CA ASN A 43 -23.60 -4.04 17.74
C ASN A 43 -23.11 -4.27 16.30
N ASP A 44 -23.41 -5.44 15.77
CA ASP A 44 -23.22 -5.79 14.38
C ASP A 44 -24.58 -6.03 13.68
N ALA A 45 -24.55 -6.50 12.44
CA ALA A 45 -25.76 -6.79 11.70
C ALA A 45 -26.63 -7.86 12.38
N ALA A 46 -26.01 -8.87 13.01
CA ALA A 46 -26.75 -9.95 13.67
C ALA A 46 -27.49 -9.46 14.92
N GLY A 47 -26.84 -8.67 15.78
CA GLY A 47 -27.51 -8.05 16.93
C GLY A 47 -28.60 -7.07 16.51
N ASN A 48 -28.35 -6.29 15.46
CA ASN A 48 -29.36 -5.39 14.90
C ASN A 48 -30.54 -6.13 14.27
N PHE A 49 -30.32 -7.31 13.68
CA PHE A 49 -31.39 -8.16 13.17
C PHE A 49 -32.41 -8.49 14.29
N ASN A 50 -31.94 -8.96 15.43
CA ASN A 50 -32.79 -9.27 16.58
C ASN A 50 -33.53 -8.02 17.10
N THR A 51 -32.86 -6.90 17.18
CA THR A 51 -33.48 -5.63 17.61
C THR A 51 -34.61 -5.19 16.69
N LEU A 52 -34.41 -5.27 15.36
CA LEU A 52 -35.42 -4.94 14.37
C LEU A 52 -36.57 -5.97 14.35
N ARG A 53 -36.23 -7.26 14.52
CA ARG A 53 -37.21 -8.34 14.68
C ARG A 53 -38.22 -8.03 15.82
N PHE A 54 -37.73 -7.63 17.00
CA PHE A 54 -38.59 -7.21 18.10
C PHE A 54 -39.39 -5.95 17.78
N SER A 55 -38.79 -4.99 17.10
CA SER A 55 -39.50 -3.77 16.69
C SER A 55 -40.71 -4.07 15.81
N ASP A 56 -40.57 -4.99 14.88
CA ASP A 56 -41.67 -5.43 14.02
C ASP A 56 -42.72 -6.27 14.77
N GLU A 57 -42.28 -7.13 15.70
CA GLU A 57 -43.17 -7.95 16.52
C GLU A 57 -44.05 -7.10 17.46
N TYR A 58 -43.45 -6.08 18.08
CA TYR A 58 -44.20 -5.19 18.98
C TYR A 58 -44.89 -4.04 18.26
N GLY A 59 -44.81 -3.96 16.93
CA GLY A 59 -45.52 -2.98 16.11
C GLY A 59 -45.13 -1.54 16.43
N VAL A 60 -43.85 -1.28 16.71
CA VAL A 60 -43.40 0.09 16.97
C VAL A 60 -43.50 0.93 15.69
N ALA A 61 -43.79 2.23 15.85
CA ALA A 61 -44.07 3.14 14.73
C ALA A 61 -42.87 3.36 13.80
N GLY A 62 -41.65 3.02 14.24
CA GLY A 62 -40.42 3.11 13.46
C GLY A 62 -39.16 2.95 14.31
N THR A 63 -38.04 2.78 13.65
CA THR A 63 -36.74 2.67 14.26
C THR A 63 -35.80 3.76 13.76
N ALA A 64 -34.86 4.16 14.58
CA ALA A 64 -33.83 5.13 14.21
C ALA A 64 -32.44 4.54 14.46
N LEU A 65 -31.55 4.71 13.48
CA LEU A 65 -30.19 4.25 13.58
C LEU A 65 -29.29 5.38 14.07
N TRP A 66 -28.58 5.18 15.16
CA TRP A 66 -27.57 6.10 15.67
C TRP A 66 -26.21 5.45 15.63
N ARG A 67 -25.30 5.89 14.78
CA ARG A 67 -25.40 6.87 13.69
C ARG A 67 -24.89 6.23 12.39
N MET A 68 -25.33 6.76 11.26
CA MET A 68 -24.80 6.35 9.95
C MET A 68 -23.30 6.55 9.84
N GLY A 69 -22.62 5.61 9.16
CA GLY A 69 -21.17 5.57 9.01
C GLY A 69 -20.43 4.89 10.17
N SER A 70 -21.17 4.38 11.18
CA SER A 70 -20.59 3.60 12.28
C SER A 70 -21.18 2.19 12.40
N GLU A 71 -22.17 1.89 11.57
CA GLU A 71 -22.89 0.62 11.51
C GLU A 71 -22.08 -0.47 10.80
N ASP A 72 -22.56 -1.69 10.95
CA ASP A 72 -22.24 -2.82 10.09
C ASP A 72 -23.11 -2.75 8.84
N GLU A 73 -22.52 -2.52 7.68
CA GLU A 73 -23.23 -2.30 6.42
C GLU A 73 -24.11 -3.48 5.99
N ARG A 74 -23.87 -4.69 6.52
CA ARG A 74 -24.72 -5.86 6.29
C ARG A 74 -26.14 -5.67 6.83
N LEU A 75 -26.34 -4.72 7.76
CA LEU A 75 -27.66 -4.28 8.22
C LEU A 75 -28.60 -3.92 7.06
N TRP A 76 -28.08 -3.30 6.01
CA TRP A 76 -28.88 -2.84 4.87
C TRP A 76 -29.49 -3.98 4.04
N LYS A 77 -29.04 -5.23 4.23
CA LYS A 77 -29.60 -6.41 3.56
C LYS A 77 -31.01 -6.76 4.06
N PHE A 78 -31.38 -6.30 5.24
CA PHE A 78 -32.65 -6.61 5.87
C PHE A 78 -33.40 -5.40 6.48
N TYR A 79 -32.76 -4.22 6.59
CA TYR A 79 -33.35 -3.05 7.29
C TYR A 79 -34.73 -2.64 6.77
N SER A 80 -35.02 -2.81 5.49
CA SER A 80 -36.32 -2.49 4.88
C SER A 80 -37.30 -3.65 4.83
N ARG A 81 -36.99 -4.81 5.40
CA ARG A 81 -37.85 -6.00 5.44
C ARG A 81 -38.75 -5.96 6.68
N ASN A 82 -39.91 -6.59 6.56
CA ASN A 82 -40.72 -6.95 7.74
C ASN A 82 -40.10 -8.22 8.37
N LEU A 83 -39.58 -8.09 9.58
CA LEU A 83 -38.93 -9.16 10.32
C LEU A 83 -39.82 -9.76 11.42
N SER A 84 -41.15 -9.50 11.41
CA SER A 84 -42.06 -10.18 12.33
C SER A 84 -42.01 -11.69 12.17
N ASN A 85 -42.35 -12.42 13.23
CA ASN A 85 -42.31 -13.88 13.24
C ASN A 85 -43.09 -14.51 12.08
N ASP A 86 -44.32 -14.02 11.86
CA ASP A 86 -45.16 -14.49 10.75
C ASP A 86 -44.53 -14.24 9.37
N SER A 87 -43.90 -13.08 9.20
CA SER A 87 -43.23 -12.74 7.94
C SER A 87 -42.02 -13.63 7.69
N LEU A 88 -41.20 -13.88 8.72
CA LEU A 88 -40.00 -14.73 8.61
C LEU A 88 -40.40 -16.22 8.44
N ALA A 89 -41.47 -16.68 9.06
CA ALA A 89 -41.98 -18.03 8.81
C ALA A 89 -42.43 -18.24 7.36
N ALA A 90 -43.06 -17.22 6.75
CA ALA A 90 -43.52 -17.26 5.36
C ALA A 90 -42.39 -17.00 4.36
N HIS A 91 -41.44 -16.15 4.69
CA HIS A 91 -40.34 -15.67 3.85
C HIS A 91 -39.02 -15.61 4.64
N PRO A 92 -38.34 -16.76 4.87
CA PRO A 92 -37.14 -16.82 5.67
C PRO A 92 -36.04 -15.89 5.13
N PHE A 93 -35.29 -15.30 6.05
CA PHE A 93 -34.11 -14.54 5.69
C PHE A 93 -32.94 -15.51 5.53
N ASP A 94 -32.19 -15.37 4.44
CA ASP A 94 -30.98 -16.13 4.20
C ASP A 94 -29.80 -15.57 5.01
N LEU A 95 -29.49 -16.23 6.13
CA LEU A 95 -28.43 -15.85 7.06
C LEU A 95 -27.02 -15.88 6.45
N THR A 96 -26.80 -16.66 5.38
CA THR A 96 -25.51 -16.71 4.72
C THR A 96 -25.06 -15.35 4.21
N GLN A 97 -26.01 -14.45 3.97
CA GLN A 97 -25.75 -13.06 3.62
C GLN A 97 -25.04 -12.27 4.73
N LEU A 98 -25.13 -12.73 5.99
CA LEU A 98 -24.48 -12.10 7.13
C LEU A 98 -23.16 -12.81 7.53
N GLU A 99 -22.86 -13.96 6.98
CA GLU A 99 -21.67 -14.73 7.37
C GLU A 99 -20.36 -14.13 6.85
N LYS A 100 -20.37 -13.48 5.68
CA LYS A 100 -19.22 -12.80 5.14
C LYS A 100 -19.12 -11.38 5.69
N VAL A 101 -18.06 -11.09 6.40
CA VAL A 101 -17.74 -9.76 6.94
C VAL A 101 -16.82 -9.06 5.96
N GLU A 102 -17.34 -8.03 5.27
CA GLU A 102 -16.54 -7.28 4.31
C GLU A 102 -15.41 -6.52 5.01
N THR A 103 -14.29 -6.40 4.33
CA THR A 103 -13.14 -5.64 4.81
C THR A 103 -13.32 -4.17 4.45
N PRO A 104 -13.16 -3.23 5.39
CA PRO A 104 -13.01 -1.84 5.01
C PRO A 104 -11.69 -1.68 4.23
N VAL A 105 -11.81 -1.47 2.92
CA VAL A 105 -10.65 -1.27 2.02
C VAL A 105 -9.93 0.06 2.31
N GLN A 106 -10.60 0.97 2.98
CA GLN A 106 -10.12 2.33 3.26
C GLN A 106 -9.22 2.37 4.50
N ASN A 107 -8.15 3.13 4.43
CA ASN A 107 -7.17 3.41 5.46
C ASN A 107 -6.24 2.23 5.83
N PRO A 108 -5.19 1.98 5.06
CA PRO A 108 -4.12 1.06 5.44
C PRO A 108 -3.45 1.50 6.75
N ASP A 109 -2.99 0.55 7.55
CA ASP A 109 -2.11 0.82 8.68
C ASP A 109 -0.66 0.89 8.19
N TYR A 110 0.03 1.97 8.52
CA TYR A 110 1.44 2.14 8.24
C TYR A 110 2.28 1.81 9.48
N ILE A 111 3.35 1.02 9.29
CA ILE A 111 4.32 0.66 10.34
C ILE A 111 5.71 1.08 9.90
N GLY A 112 6.41 1.87 10.70
CA GLY A 112 7.73 2.40 10.35
C GLY A 112 7.65 3.73 9.63
N ASP A 113 8.75 4.12 8.99
CA ASP A 113 8.89 5.43 8.35
C ASP A 113 9.78 5.34 7.09
N GLY A 114 9.46 6.11 6.06
CA GLY A 114 10.17 6.16 4.78
C GLY A 114 9.28 5.86 3.59
N GLU A 115 9.89 5.84 2.41
CA GLU A 115 9.20 5.75 1.12
C GLU A 115 9.45 4.40 0.40
N VAL A 116 10.04 3.42 1.08
CA VAL A 116 10.09 2.03 0.57
C VAL A 116 8.98 1.24 1.26
N LEU A 117 8.00 0.82 0.49
CA LEU A 117 6.77 0.20 0.99
C LEU A 117 6.79 -1.32 0.76
N ASN A 118 6.40 -2.06 1.79
CA ASN A 118 6.16 -3.51 1.68
C ASN A 118 4.82 -3.85 2.34
N VAL A 119 3.93 -4.48 1.59
CA VAL A 119 2.63 -4.93 2.10
C VAL A 119 2.81 -6.19 2.95
N VAL A 120 2.68 -6.04 4.26
CA VAL A 120 2.78 -7.14 5.23
C VAL A 120 1.50 -7.98 5.24
N THR A 121 0.35 -7.30 5.26
CA THR A 121 -0.97 -7.95 5.28
C THR A 121 -1.87 -7.30 4.23
N ALA A 122 -2.57 -8.14 3.46
CA ALA A 122 -3.62 -7.70 2.54
C ALA A 122 -5.02 -7.91 3.16
N PRO A 123 -6.04 -7.19 2.71
CA PRO A 123 -7.41 -7.40 3.14
C PRO A 123 -7.87 -8.84 2.91
N GLN A 124 -8.47 -9.42 3.95
CA GLN A 124 -9.17 -10.69 3.87
C GLN A 124 -10.55 -10.50 4.51
N PRO A 125 -11.63 -10.95 3.89
CA PRO A 125 -12.95 -10.90 4.51
C PRO A 125 -12.95 -11.73 5.79
N GLY A 126 -13.73 -11.28 6.77
CA GLY A 126 -14.02 -12.07 7.94
C GLY A 126 -15.11 -13.12 7.66
N LEU A 127 -15.15 -14.11 8.53
CA LEU A 127 -16.20 -15.15 8.54
C LEU A 127 -16.91 -15.14 9.89
N LEU A 128 -18.22 -15.10 9.84
CA LEU A 128 -19.12 -15.17 10.98
C LEU A 128 -19.97 -16.43 10.85
N HIS A 129 -20.01 -17.25 11.87
CA HIS A 129 -20.99 -18.32 11.99
C HIS A 129 -22.22 -17.79 12.74
N ILE A 130 -23.40 -18.07 12.23
CA ILE A 130 -24.67 -17.57 12.79
C ILE A 130 -25.68 -18.72 12.86
N GLU A 131 -26.34 -18.86 14.02
CA GLU A 131 -27.47 -19.74 14.17
C GLU A 131 -28.72 -18.95 14.58
N MET A 132 -29.89 -19.38 14.06
CA MET A 132 -31.17 -18.79 14.35
C MET A 132 -32.08 -19.82 15.03
N ASP A 133 -32.75 -19.40 16.09
CA ASP A 133 -33.83 -20.18 16.67
C ASP A 133 -34.98 -20.29 15.68
N SER A 134 -35.44 -21.51 15.44
CA SER A 134 -36.46 -21.81 14.43
C SER A 134 -37.89 -21.46 14.87
N THR A 135 -38.10 -21.16 16.14
CA THR A 135 -39.42 -20.82 16.71
C THR A 135 -39.64 -19.32 16.76
N GLU A 136 -38.67 -18.61 17.30
CA GLU A 136 -38.72 -17.15 17.48
C GLU A 136 -38.07 -16.38 16.33
N HIS A 137 -37.38 -17.06 15.44
CA HIS A 137 -36.58 -16.46 14.35
C HIS A 137 -35.63 -15.37 14.85
N LEU A 138 -35.02 -15.62 16.01
CA LEU A 138 -33.96 -14.78 16.59
C LEU A 138 -32.60 -15.42 16.35
N ILE A 139 -31.61 -14.61 16.08
CA ILE A 139 -30.24 -15.09 16.06
C ILE A 139 -29.83 -15.44 17.51
N SER A 140 -29.64 -16.73 17.75
CA SER A 140 -29.40 -17.31 19.06
C SER A 140 -27.90 -17.53 19.35
N GLU A 141 -27.10 -17.69 18.30
CA GLU A 141 -25.66 -17.85 18.41
C GLU A 141 -24.97 -17.12 17.25
N GLN A 142 -23.86 -16.46 17.57
CA GLN A 142 -22.92 -15.99 16.56
C GLN A 142 -21.49 -16.11 17.05
N LYS A 143 -20.58 -16.41 16.13
CA LYS A 143 -19.19 -16.57 16.42
C LYS A 143 -18.34 -16.10 15.26
N TYR A 144 -17.46 -15.14 15.50
CA TYR A 144 -16.43 -14.74 14.53
C TYR A 144 -15.41 -15.86 14.39
N LEU A 145 -15.45 -16.58 13.27
CA LEU A 145 -14.48 -17.63 12.93
C LEU A 145 -13.18 -17.02 12.42
N GLN A 146 -13.31 -15.90 11.71
CA GLN A 146 -12.19 -15.12 11.20
C GLN A 146 -12.57 -13.64 11.27
N LEU A 147 -11.70 -12.82 11.86
CA LEU A 147 -11.84 -11.37 11.79
C LEU A 147 -11.35 -10.85 10.44
N PRO A 148 -12.00 -9.82 9.86
CA PRO A 148 -11.50 -9.19 8.65
C PRO A 148 -10.13 -8.55 8.93
N THR A 149 -9.25 -8.61 7.96
CA THR A 149 -7.96 -7.91 8.00
C THR A 149 -7.97 -6.72 7.05
N LYS A 150 -7.10 -5.75 7.29
CA LYS A 150 -6.87 -4.60 6.41
C LYS A 150 -5.45 -4.62 5.87
N TYR A 151 -5.12 -3.67 5.00
CA TYR A 151 -3.74 -3.46 4.60
C TYR A 151 -2.91 -3.05 5.80
N VAL A 152 -1.79 -3.75 5.99
CA VAL A 152 -0.69 -3.31 6.85
C VAL A 152 0.52 -3.14 5.95
N ILE A 153 0.96 -1.90 5.79
CA ILE A 153 2.07 -1.52 4.92
C ILE A 153 3.25 -1.11 5.81
N ARG A 154 4.37 -1.78 5.63
CA ARG A 154 5.60 -1.41 6.34
C ARG A 154 6.40 -0.45 5.49
N LYS A 155 6.80 0.66 6.10
CA LYS A 155 7.60 1.73 5.52
C LYS A 155 9.05 1.59 5.98
N TYR A 156 9.98 1.82 5.07
CA TYR A 156 11.42 1.83 5.30
C TYR A 156 12.06 3.00 4.53
N GLY A 157 13.30 3.31 4.83
CA GLY A 157 14.12 4.19 4.00
C GLY A 157 14.45 5.55 4.60
N ASN A 158 13.82 5.96 5.70
CA ASN A 158 14.25 7.14 6.44
C ASN A 158 15.43 6.76 7.35
N VAL A 159 16.64 6.99 6.83
CA VAL A 159 17.89 6.66 7.52
C VAL A 159 18.80 7.89 7.56
N LYS A 160 19.11 8.32 8.76
CA LYS A 160 19.97 9.48 8.98
C LYS A 160 21.35 9.31 8.35
N ASN A 161 21.82 10.36 7.71
CA ASN A 161 23.13 10.41 7.03
C ASN A 161 23.29 9.39 5.88
N GLN A 162 22.20 8.97 5.27
CA GLN A 162 22.20 8.18 4.05
C GLN A 162 21.33 8.83 2.98
N VAL A 163 21.74 8.70 1.72
CA VAL A 163 20.96 9.10 0.55
C VAL A 163 21.03 8.04 -0.53
N LEU A 164 19.91 7.85 -1.22
CA LEU A 164 19.76 6.99 -2.38
C LEU A 164 19.52 7.86 -3.61
N LEU A 165 20.34 7.71 -4.65
CA LEU A 165 20.04 8.28 -5.96
C LEU A 165 19.17 7.28 -6.74
N SER A 166 18.06 7.74 -7.26
CA SER A 166 17.20 6.97 -8.15
C SER A 166 16.95 7.71 -9.45
N PHE A 167 16.92 6.95 -10.56
CA PHE A 167 16.72 7.47 -11.92
C PHE A 167 15.57 6.71 -12.56
N ASP A 168 14.62 7.47 -13.12
CA ASP A 168 13.41 6.92 -13.74
C ASP A 168 13.44 7.14 -15.26
N ASP A 169 12.56 6.39 -15.96
CA ASP A 169 12.24 6.48 -17.38
C ASP A 169 13.24 5.84 -18.35
N GLY A 170 14.48 5.62 -17.92
CA GLY A 170 15.55 5.11 -18.79
C GLY A 170 15.46 3.62 -19.19
N PRO A 171 16.50 3.13 -19.87
CA PRO A 171 17.73 3.82 -20.26
C PRO A 171 17.59 4.61 -21.56
N ASP A 172 18.25 5.76 -21.64
CA ASP A 172 18.37 6.62 -22.83
C ASP A 172 19.80 6.52 -23.42
N GLU A 173 19.93 6.58 -24.75
CA GLU A 173 21.22 6.40 -25.42
C GLU A 173 22.22 7.55 -25.21
N ASP A 174 21.72 8.77 -24.92
CA ASP A 174 22.54 9.97 -24.75
C ASP A 174 22.84 10.26 -23.28
N TYR A 175 21.84 10.17 -22.38
CA TYR A 175 21.97 10.64 -20.99
C TYR A 175 22.39 9.52 -20.03
N THR A 176 21.83 8.32 -20.15
CA THR A 176 22.17 7.21 -19.23
C THR A 176 23.66 6.87 -19.21
N PRO A 177 24.38 6.80 -20.37
CA PRO A 177 25.84 6.56 -20.35
C PRO A 177 26.62 7.60 -19.58
N ARG A 178 26.26 8.87 -19.70
CA ARG A 178 26.91 10.01 -19.04
C ARG A 178 26.68 9.98 -17.53
N ILE A 179 25.48 9.65 -17.11
CA ILE A 179 25.14 9.45 -15.69
C ILE A 179 25.95 8.30 -15.12
N LEU A 180 26.03 7.15 -15.80
CA LEU A 180 26.81 6.00 -15.37
C LEU A 180 28.32 6.35 -15.27
N ASP A 181 28.87 7.12 -16.21
CA ASP A 181 30.24 7.57 -16.16
C ASP A 181 30.54 8.44 -14.93
N ILE A 182 29.60 9.33 -14.56
CA ILE A 182 29.70 10.15 -13.35
C ILE A 182 29.64 9.27 -12.10
N LEU A 183 28.64 8.38 -12.00
CA LEU A 183 28.47 7.49 -10.85
C LEU A 183 29.70 6.60 -10.65
N LYS A 184 30.25 6.05 -11.73
CA LYS A 184 31.47 5.24 -11.73
C LYS A 184 32.71 6.02 -11.26
N LYS A 185 32.89 7.22 -11.79
CA LYS A 185 33.99 8.11 -11.39
C LYS A 185 33.92 8.44 -9.91
N GLU A 186 32.72 8.75 -9.45
CA GLU A 186 32.44 9.16 -8.08
C GLU A 186 32.28 7.97 -7.10
N LYS A 187 32.23 6.73 -7.61
CA LYS A 187 32.01 5.48 -6.85
C LYS A 187 30.71 5.53 -6.02
N VAL A 188 29.63 5.97 -6.63
CA VAL A 188 28.32 6.13 -6.01
C VAL A 188 27.36 5.10 -6.58
N PRO A 189 26.70 4.28 -5.73
CA PRO A 189 25.64 3.39 -6.17
C PRO A 189 24.35 4.17 -6.44
N ALA A 190 23.47 3.57 -7.25
CA ALA A 190 22.15 4.11 -7.55
C ALA A 190 21.17 2.98 -7.86
N VAL A 191 19.88 3.31 -7.96
CA VAL A 191 18.84 2.45 -8.53
C VAL A 191 18.28 3.11 -9.79
N PHE A 192 18.01 2.30 -10.84
CA PHE A 192 17.41 2.74 -12.09
C PHE A 192 16.05 2.04 -12.24
N PHE A 193 14.96 2.79 -12.26
CA PHE A 193 13.62 2.28 -12.53
C PHE A 193 13.37 2.39 -14.04
N VAL A 194 13.56 1.27 -14.73
CA VAL A 194 13.59 1.25 -16.19
C VAL A 194 12.21 1.05 -16.79
N VAL A 195 11.90 1.82 -17.83
CA VAL A 195 10.76 1.61 -18.71
C VAL A 195 11.12 0.50 -19.69
N GLY A 196 10.31 -0.56 -19.75
CA GLY A 196 10.63 -1.74 -20.55
C GLY A 196 10.84 -1.44 -22.03
N LEU A 197 10.05 -0.55 -22.60
CA LEU A 197 10.18 -0.12 -24.01
C LEU A 197 11.52 0.59 -24.29
N GLU A 198 12.01 1.41 -23.36
CA GLU A 198 13.32 2.07 -23.50
C GLU A 198 14.47 1.08 -23.25
N ALA A 199 14.27 0.16 -22.31
CA ALA A 199 15.23 -0.92 -22.05
C ALA A 199 15.36 -1.87 -23.27
N GLU A 200 14.25 -2.19 -23.96
CA GLU A 200 14.26 -3.02 -25.18
C GLU A 200 15.09 -2.40 -26.30
N LYS A 201 14.99 -1.07 -26.46
CA LYS A 201 15.81 -0.32 -27.44
C LYS A 201 17.28 -0.30 -27.08
N ASN A 202 17.61 -0.36 -25.79
CA ASN A 202 18.94 -0.09 -25.23
C ASN A 202 19.48 -1.25 -24.36
N LEU A 203 19.34 -2.51 -24.81
CA LEU A 203 19.79 -3.69 -24.06
C LEU A 203 21.24 -3.63 -23.55
N PRO A 204 22.22 -3.10 -24.31
CA PRO A 204 23.58 -2.93 -23.79
C PRO A 204 23.69 -2.00 -22.59
N LEU A 205 22.87 -0.94 -22.55
CA LEU A 205 22.84 0.00 -21.41
C LEU A 205 22.16 -0.65 -20.19
N LEU A 206 21.06 -1.36 -20.37
CA LEU A 206 20.43 -2.12 -19.31
C LEU A 206 21.43 -3.09 -18.66
N LYS A 207 22.21 -3.80 -19.47
CA LYS A 207 23.27 -4.70 -19.01
C LYS A 207 24.38 -3.95 -18.28
N ARG A 208 24.79 -2.76 -18.79
CA ARG A 208 25.82 -1.91 -18.21
C ARG A 208 25.41 -1.42 -16.82
N ILE A 209 24.16 -0.96 -16.62
CA ILE A 209 23.61 -0.54 -15.32
C ILE A 209 23.84 -1.65 -14.28
N TYR A 210 23.47 -2.89 -14.61
CA TYR A 210 23.64 -4.03 -13.70
C TYR A 210 25.09 -4.36 -13.42
N GLN A 211 25.94 -4.38 -14.46
CA GLN A 211 27.37 -4.75 -14.36
C GLN A 211 28.19 -3.72 -13.59
N GLU A 212 27.82 -2.44 -13.61
CA GLU A 212 28.48 -1.40 -12.83
C GLU A 212 28.02 -1.36 -11.37
N GLY A 213 27.15 -2.30 -10.95
CA GLY A 213 26.79 -2.53 -9.55
C GLY A 213 25.55 -1.82 -9.10
N HIS A 214 24.84 -1.12 -10.00
CA HIS A 214 23.59 -0.46 -9.68
C HIS A 214 22.43 -1.47 -9.54
N GLU A 215 21.40 -1.09 -8.80
CA GLU A 215 20.14 -1.84 -8.75
C GLU A 215 19.27 -1.44 -9.94
N ILE A 216 18.42 -2.37 -10.41
CA ILE A 216 17.44 -2.11 -11.45
C ILE A 216 16.07 -2.40 -10.87
N GLY A 217 15.18 -1.42 -10.94
CA GLY A 217 13.77 -1.52 -10.62
C GLY A 217 12.90 -1.51 -11.87
N ASN A 218 11.69 -1.91 -11.73
CA ASN A 218 10.67 -1.96 -12.75
C ASN A 218 9.84 -0.65 -12.74
N HIS A 219 9.71 0.00 -13.92
CA HIS A 219 8.90 1.21 -14.09
C HIS A 219 7.79 1.02 -15.14
N THR A 220 7.24 -0.21 -15.22
CA THR A 220 6.30 -0.68 -16.25
C THR A 220 6.93 -0.80 -17.64
N PHE A 221 6.18 -1.31 -18.62
CA PHE A 221 6.72 -1.49 -19.98
C PHE A 221 6.51 -0.27 -20.87
N THR A 222 5.31 0.34 -20.85
CA THR A 222 4.95 1.50 -21.68
C THR A 222 4.69 2.78 -20.89
N HIS A 223 5.03 2.81 -19.60
CA HIS A 223 4.86 3.95 -18.71
C HIS A 223 3.41 4.46 -18.54
N PRO A 224 2.38 3.58 -18.37
CA PRO A 224 1.02 4.04 -18.12
C PRO A 224 0.83 4.39 -16.63
N ASN A 225 -0.16 5.25 -16.34
CA ASN A 225 -0.66 5.37 -14.98
C ASN A 225 -1.40 4.08 -14.59
N ILE A 226 -0.77 3.23 -13.76
CA ILE A 226 -1.30 1.91 -13.41
C ILE A 226 -2.54 1.97 -12.52
N ALA A 227 -2.80 3.07 -11.83
CA ALA A 227 -4.05 3.29 -11.11
C ALA A 227 -5.25 3.47 -12.06
N ALA A 228 -5.01 3.96 -13.28
CA ALA A 228 -6.04 4.27 -14.26
C ALA A 228 -6.33 3.15 -15.29
N ILE A 229 -5.55 2.07 -15.31
CA ILE A 229 -5.72 0.93 -16.25
C ILE A 229 -6.28 -0.29 -15.53
N SER A 230 -6.66 -1.36 -16.28
CA SER A 230 -7.09 -2.61 -15.66
C SER A 230 -5.95 -3.30 -14.91
N ALA A 231 -6.26 -4.06 -13.86
CA ALA A 231 -5.26 -4.81 -13.10
C ALA A 231 -4.49 -5.81 -14.00
N GLU A 232 -5.19 -6.50 -14.91
CA GLU A 232 -4.57 -7.41 -15.87
C GLU A 232 -3.55 -6.70 -16.76
N ARG A 233 -3.89 -5.50 -17.28
CA ARG A 233 -2.94 -4.72 -18.07
C ARG A 233 -1.76 -4.26 -17.23
N ALA A 234 -1.98 -3.79 -16.00
CA ALA A 234 -0.90 -3.37 -15.11
C ALA A 234 0.06 -4.53 -14.79
N ILE A 235 -0.48 -5.72 -14.53
CA ILE A 235 0.32 -6.95 -14.35
C ILE A 235 1.16 -7.25 -15.59
N ASN A 236 0.57 -7.19 -16.78
CA ASN A 236 1.30 -7.45 -18.03
C ASN A 236 2.42 -6.44 -18.26
N GLU A 237 2.18 -5.16 -18.00
CA GLU A 237 3.19 -4.09 -18.06
C GLU A 237 4.38 -4.40 -17.12
N MET A 238 4.10 -4.79 -15.90
CA MET A 238 5.15 -5.11 -14.92
C MET A 238 5.89 -6.41 -15.25
N GLU A 239 5.19 -7.48 -15.60
CA GLU A 239 5.80 -8.78 -15.89
C GLU A 239 6.66 -8.73 -17.16
N THR A 240 6.23 -8.00 -18.20
CA THR A 240 7.02 -7.87 -19.43
C THR A 240 8.36 -7.18 -19.16
N THR A 241 8.35 -6.10 -18.39
CA THR A 241 9.59 -5.40 -17.98
C THR A 241 10.47 -6.29 -17.11
N ARG A 242 9.89 -6.99 -16.12
CA ARG A 242 10.64 -7.90 -15.25
C ARG A 242 11.34 -9.00 -16.05
N LEU A 243 10.63 -9.64 -16.99
CA LEU A 243 11.20 -10.68 -17.83
C LEU A 243 12.30 -10.15 -18.76
N LEU A 244 12.17 -8.92 -19.27
CA LEU A 244 13.22 -8.28 -20.05
C LEU A 244 14.48 -8.03 -19.21
N ILE A 245 14.33 -7.51 -17.99
CA ILE A 245 15.45 -7.31 -17.07
C ILE A 245 16.15 -8.66 -16.81
N GLU A 246 15.39 -9.69 -16.49
CA GLU A 246 15.92 -11.04 -16.23
C GLU A 246 16.63 -11.63 -17.44
N ALA A 247 16.05 -11.50 -18.64
CA ALA A 247 16.65 -12.02 -19.88
C ALA A 247 18.01 -11.36 -20.19
N VAL A 248 18.17 -10.08 -19.86
CA VAL A 248 19.39 -9.31 -20.19
C VAL A 248 20.47 -9.43 -19.12
N THR A 249 20.07 -9.43 -17.85
CA THR A 249 21.00 -9.40 -16.72
C THR A 249 21.28 -10.78 -16.12
N GLY A 250 20.40 -11.75 -16.35
CA GLY A 250 20.39 -13.04 -15.67
C GLY A 250 19.77 -13.00 -14.27
N HIS A 251 19.19 -11.85 -13.86
CA HIS A 251 18.60 -11.60 -12.57
C HIS A 251 17.25 -10.90 -12.72
N SER A 252 16.27 -11.31 -11.93
CA SER A 252 14.98 -10.65 -11.84
C SER A 252 15.08 -9.36 -10.99
N THR A 253 13.96 -8.71 -10.72
CA THR A 253 13.89 -7.60 -9.78
C THR A 253 12.62 -7.70 -8.92
N VAL A 254 12.75 -7.32 -7.66
CA VAL A 254 11.61 -7.15 -6.73
C VAL A 254 11.40 -5.67 -6.38
N LEU A 255 12.04 -4.76 -7.11
CA LEU A 255 11.89 -3.32 -6.94
C LEU A 255 10.92 -2.78 -7.99
N PHE A 256 9.98 -1.97 -7.56
CA PHE A 256 9.00 -1.34 -8.42
C PHE A 256 8.79 0.12 -8.01
N ARG A 257 8.64 1.00 -9.00
CA ARG A 257 8.14 2.36 -8.81
C ARG A 257 7.02 2.59 -9.81
N ALA A 258 5.86 3.05 -9.31
CA ALA A 258 4.73 3.34 -10.17
C ALA A 258 4.97 4.64 -10.94
N PRO A 259 4.70 4.67 -12.26
CA PRO A 259 4.67 5.93 -13.01
C PRO A 259 3.72 6.94 -12.38
N TYR A 260 4.09 8.22 -12.47
CA TYR A 260 3.28 9.36 -11.97
C TYR A 260 3.03 9.36 -10.46
N ASN A 261 3.89 8.73 -9.68
CA ASN A 261 3.77 8.64 -8.22
C ASN A 261 2.41 8.08 -7.76
N ALA A 262 1.89 7.11 -8.51
CA ALA A 262 0.53 6.60 -8.34
C ALA A 262 0.32 5.74 -7.07
N ASP A 263 1.38 5.49 -6.31
CA ASP A 263 1.43 4.64 -5.10
C ASP A 263 1.91 5.39 -3.84
N ALA A 264 2.07 6.71 -3.91
CA ALA A 264 2.49 7.52 -2.77
C ALA A 264 1.38 7.63 -1.73
N GLU A 265 1.58 7.03 -0.55
CA GLU A 265 0.67 7.03 0.62
C GLU A 265 -0.82 7.00 0.24
N PRO A 266 -1.32 5.91 -0.39
CA PRO A 266 -2.66 5.88 -0.94
C PRO A 266 -3.73 6.10 0.13
N THR A 267 -4.66 7.00 -0.16
CA THR A 267 -5.79 7.35 0.70
C THR A 267 -7.13 6.92 0.10
N SER A 268 -7.13 6.50 -1.15
CA SER A 268 -8.32 6.05 -1.88
C SER A 268 -8.12 4.62 -2.41
N GLU A 269 -9.22 3.94 -2.73
CA GLU A 269 -9.21 2.60 -3.31
C GLU A 269 -8.45 2.56 -4.66
N VAL A 270 -8.55 3.61 -5.45
CA VAL A 270 -7.85 3.71 -6.74
C VAL A 270 -6.33 3.79 -6.55
N GLU A 271 -5.88 4.54 -5.56
CA GLU A 271 -4.46 4.68 -5.22
C GLU A 271 -3.89 3.41 -4.54
N LEU A 272 -4.72 2.60 -3.89
CA LEU A 272 -4.31 1.31 -3.33
C LEU A 272 -4.02 0.25 -4.40
N LYS A 273 -4.60 0.37 -5.59
CA LYS A 273 -4.45 -0.62 -6.67
C LYS A 273 -3.00 -0.91 -7.08
N PRO A 274 -2.10 0.07 -7.25
CA PRO A 274 -0.68 -0.21 -7.49
C PRO A 274 -0.04 -1.05 -6.39
N ILE A 275 -0.37 -0.77 -5.13
CA ILE A 275 0.14 -1.50 -3.96
C ILE A 275 -0.41 -2.93 -3.90
N GLU A 276 -1.68 -3.15 -4.26
CA GLU A 276 -2.27 -4.48 -4.36
C GLU A 276 -1.55 -5.34 -5.39
N ILE A 277 -1.31 -4.79 -6.59
CA ILE A 277 -0.59 -5.48 -7.66
C ILE A 277 0.87 -5.74 -7.24
N SER A 278 1.52 -4.78 -6.61
CA SER A 278 2.88 -4.94 -6.08
C SER A 278 2.95 -6.07 -5.05
N LYS A 279 1.95 -6.17 -4.16
CA LYS A 279 1.86 -7.27 -3.20
C LYS A 279 1.67 -8.63 -3.89
N GLU A 280 0.75 -8.71 -4.85
CA GLU A 280 0.49 -9.95 -5.60
C GLU A 280 1.77 -10.46 -6.29
N LYS A 281 2.59 -9.53 -6.79
CA LYS A 281 3.84 -9.82 -7.52
C LYS A 281 5.09 -9.81 -6.63
N SER A 282 4.93 -9.65 -5.32
CA SER A 282 6.03 -9.63 -4.33
C SER A 282 7.06 -8.52 -4.53
N TYR A 283 6.63 -7.35 -5.01
CA TYR A 283 7.48 -6.17 -5.13
C TYR A 283 7.55 -5.37 -3.83
N TYR A 284 8.70 -4.71 -3.64
CA TYR A 284 8.82 -3.52 -2.82
C TYR A 284 8.51 -2.31 -3.70
N THR A 285 7.58 -1.47 -3.27
CA THR A 285 7.30 -0.20 -3.93
C THR A 285 8.26 0.85 -3.39
N VAL A 286 8.98 1.53 -4.27
CA VAL A 286 9.99 2.53 -3.90
C VAL A 286 9.53 3.90 -4.37
N GLY A 287 9.07 4.72 -3.45
CA GLY A 287 8.75 6.13 -3.68
C GLY A 287 9.98 7.03 -3.58
N GLU A 288 9.76 8.33 -3.47
CA GLU A 288 10.79 9.34 -3.27
C GLU A 288 10.46 10.23 -2.07
N SER A 289 11.45 10.92 -1.57
CA SER A 289 11.31 11.90 -0.49
C SER A 289 11.91 13.26 -0.85
N ILE A 290 12.67 13.31 -1.93
CA ILE A 290 13.27 14.50 -2.51
C ILE A 290 13.00 14.48 -4.01
N ASP A 291 12.10 15.33 -4.48
CA ASP A 291 11.84 15.55 -5.92
C ASP A 291 12.26 16.96 -6.31
N PRO A 292 13.37 17.12 -7.06
CA PRO A 292 13.77 18.42 -7.56
C PRO A 292 13.00 18.87 -8.79
N ASN A 293 12.03 18.07 -9.29
CA ASN A 293 11.30 18.30 -10.53
C ASN A 293 12.25 18.53 -11.72
N ASP A 294 13.22 17.65 -11.90
CA ASP A 294 14.23 17.76 -12.98
C ASP A 294 13.65 17.49 -14.36
N TRP A 295 12.40 17.03 -14.40
CA TRP A 295 11.59 16.81 -15.60
C TRP A 295 10.89 18.08 -16.11
N GLU A 296 10.85 19.17 -15.33
CA GLU A 296 10.17 20.42 -15.73
C GLU A 296 10.86 21.06 -16.95
N PRO A 297 10.09 21.48 -17.97
CA PRO A 297 10.67 22.16 -19.13
C PRO A 297 11.44 23.42 -18.75
N GLY A 298 12.70 23.52 -19.19
CA GLY A 298 13.54 24.68 -18.95
C GLY A 298 14.16 24.75 -17.55
N VAL A 299 14.04 23.70 -16.75
CA VAL A 299 14.76 23.61 -15.47
C VAL A 299 16.26 23.66 -15.70
N THR A 300 17.00 24.31 -14.80
CA THR A 300 18.47 24.43 -14.88
C THR A 300 19.15 23.52 -13.86
N ALA A 301 20.41 23.17 -14.13
CA ALA A 301 21.24 22.41 -13.18
C ALA A 301 21.34 23.10 -11.81
N ASP A 302 21.38 24.44 -11.78
CA ASP A 302 21.38 25.20 -10.53
C ASP A 302 20.06 25.00 -9.76
N THR A 303 18.93 25.03 -10.43
CA THR A 303 17.61 24.85 -9.82
C THR A 303 17.48 23.44 -9.25
N ILE A 304 17.85 22.41 -10.01
CA ILE A 304 17.85 21.02 -9.57
C ILE A 304 18.71 20.87 -8.30
N TYR A 305 19.94 21.35 -8.35
CA TYR A 305 20.86 21.30 -7.20
C TYR A 305 20.27 21.98 -5.96
N GLN A 306 19.75 23.21 -6.11
CA GLN A 306 19.19 23.96 -4.98
C GLN A 306 17.94 23.27 -4.39
N ARG A 307 17.10 22.70 -5.22
CA ARG A 307 15.89 21.97 -4.78
C ARG A 307 16.28 20.71 -4.00
N VAL A 308 17.25 19.93 -4.47
CA VAL A 308 17.77 18.77 -3.73
C VAL A 308 18.33 19.19 -2.37
N VAL A 309 19.19 20.19 -2.34
CA VAL A 309 19.83 20.65 -1.09
C VAL A 309 18.79 21.18 -0.10
N SER A 310 17.88 22.03 -0.55
CA SER A 310 16.88 22.65 0.34
C SER A 310 15.90 21.62 0.92
N GLN A 311 15.44 20.64 0.13
CA GLN A 311 14.56 19.58 0.60
C GLN A 311 15.27 18.66 1.59
N TYR A 312 16.53 18.29 1.31
CA TYR A 312 17.33 17.50 2.25
C TYR A 312 17.60 18.25 3.56
N GLU A 313 17.96 19.53 3.52
CA GLU A 313 18.23 20.32 4.73
C GLU A 313 16.96 20.54 5.58
N ALA A 314 15.78 20.58 4.94
CA ALA A 314 14.51 20.65 5.65
C ALA A 314 14.20 19.35 6.42
N ASN A 315 14.62 18.19 5.92
CA ASN A 315 14.45 16.91 6.59
C ASN A 315 15.58 15.93 6.27
N PRO A 316 16.71 15.97 7.03
CA PRO A 316 17.89 15.16 6.72
C PRO A 316 17.74 13.64 6.94
N GLU A 317 16.60 13.17 7.39
CA GLU A 317 16.29 11.74 7.51
C GLU A 317 15.63 11.20 6.24
N LYS A 318 15.11 12.08 5.39
CA LYS A 318 14.49 11.75 4.10
C LYS A 318 15.53 11.88 2.99
N GLY A 319 15.96 10.76 2.43
CA GLY A 319 17.14 10.72 1.53
C GLY A 319 16.93 9.98 0.22
N ILE A 320 15.72 9.66 -0.23
CA ILE A 320 15.47 9.04 -1.53
C ILE A 320 15.24 10.15 -2.56
N ILE A 321 16.24 10.35 -3.45
CA ILE A 321 16.26 11.43 -4.43
C ILE A 321 15.76 10.89 -5.78
N LEU A 322 14.68 11.46 -6.28
CA LEU A 322 14.16 11.22 -7.62
C LEU A 322 14.90 12.09 -8.64
N LEU A 323 15.42 11.47 -9.66
CA LEU A 323 15.97 12.08 -10.87
C LEU A 323 15.48 11.26 -12.07
N HIS A 324 15.68 11.76 -13.27
CA HIS A 324 15.35 11.06 -14.49
C HIS A 324 16.56 10.95 -15.41
N ASP A 325 16.74 9.79 -16.06
CA ASP A 325 17.79 9.58 -17.07
C ASP A 325 17.26 9.46 -18.50
N ALA A 326 15.91 9.61 -18.64
CA ALA A 326 15.21 9.62 -19.93
C ALA A 326 13.91 10.44 -19.87
N GLY A 327 13.02 10.29 -20.87
CA GLY A 327 11.72 10.94 -20.89
C GLY A 327 11.77 12.44 -21.29
N GLY A 328 12.82 12.89 -21.97
CA GLY A 328 13.00 14.26 -22.46
C GLY A 328 14.42 14.76 -22.35
N ASP A 329 14.62 16.08 -22.39
CA ASP A 329 15.93 16.69 -22.20
C ASP A 329 16.39 16.55 -20.74
N ARG A 330 17.52 15.87 -20.50
CA ARG A 330 18.10 15.63 -19.17
C ARG A 330 19.51 16.23 -19.04
N GLU A 331 19.87 17.17 -19.89
CA GLU A 331 21.16 17.87 -19.82
C GLU A 331 21.37 18.49 -18.43
N ALA A 332 20.36 19.19 -17.94
CA ALA A 332 20.39 19.83 -16.62
C ALA A 332 20.58 18.82 -15.47
N THR A 333 20.01 17.61 -15.57
CA THR A 333 20.20 16.53 -14.60
C THR A 333 21.64 16.02 -14.63
N VAL A 334 22.20 15.78 -15.82
CA VAL A 334 23.60 15.35 -15.99
C VAL A 334 24.57 16.40 -15.42
N GLU A 335 24.31 17.70 -15.67
CA GLU A 335 25.15 18.80 -15.15
C GLU A 335 25.02 18.97 -13.63
N ALA A 336 23.83 18.75 -13.05
CA ALA A 336 23.58 18.89 -11.61
C ALA A 336 24.20 17.74 -10.80
N LEU A 337 24.23 16.53 -11.35
CA LEU A 337 24.57 15.30 -10.63
C LEU A 337 25.94 15.35 -9.93
N PRO A 338 27.06 15.80 -10.56
CA PRO A 338 28.35 15.89 -9.87
C PRO A 338 28.32 16.84 -8.67
N ARG A 339 27.54 17.91 -8.74
CA ARG A 339 27.41 18.91 -7.67
C ARG A 339 26.61 18.36 -6.50
N ILE A 340 25.54 17.61 -6.79
CA ILE A 340 24.73 16.90 -5.80
C ILE A 340 25.61 15.89 -5.05
N ILE A 341 26.38 15.08 -5.77
CA ILE A 341 27.29 14.10 -5.17
C ILE A 341 28.35 14.78 -4.29
N ASP A 342 28.97 15.85 -4.77
CA ASP A 342 30.00 16.59 -4.02
C ASP A 342 29.43 17.21 -2.72
N TYR A 343 28.19 17.73 -2.77
CA TYR A 343 27.51 18.28 -1.60
C TYR A 343 27.35 17.21 -0.51
N PHE A 344 26.79 16.04 -0.83
CA PHE A 344 26.59 14.98 0.14
C PHE A 344 27.90 14.41 0.69
N LYS A 345 28.93 14.25 -0.17
CA LYS A 345 30.27 13.84 0.28
C LYS A 345 30.88 14.82 1.26
N LYS A 346 30.76 16.13 1.04
CA LYS A 346 31.22 17.19 1.96
C LYS A 346 30.49 17.19 3.28
N LYS A 347 29.22 16.80 3.28
CA LYS A 347 28.40 16.63 4.48
C LYS A 347 28.63 15.28 5.20
N HIS A 348 29.51 14.42 4.68
CA HIS A 348 29.75 13.07 5.17
C HIS A 348 28.48 12.19 5.17
N VAL A 349 27.56 12.43 4.23
CA VAL A 349 26.37 11.61 4.00
C VAL A 349 26.76 10.46 3.08
N GLN A 350 26.36 9.24 3.41
CA GLN A 350 26.70 8.04 2.65
C GLN A 350 25.68 7.80 1.55
N PHE A 351 26.16 7.46 0.36
CA PHE A 351 25.31 6.94 -0.69
C PHE A 351 25.01 5.47 -0.46
N THR A 352 23.78 5.08 -0.60
CA THR A 352 23.27 3.73 -0.34
C THR A 352 22.46 3.20 -1.53
N THR A 353 21.96 1.99 -1.41
CA THR A 353 21.05 1.30 -2.35
C THR A 353 19.73 0.99 -1.64
N VAL A 354 18.72 0.52 -2.37
CA VAL A 354 17.47 0.03 -1.73
C VAL A 354 17.80 -1.15 -0.82
N ALA A 355 18.66 -2.08 -1.25
CA ALA A 355 19.15 -3.16 -0.40
C ALA A 355 19.79 -2.64 0.90
N GLY A 356 20.59 -1.58 0.81
CA GLY A 356 21.21 -0.94 1.98
C GLY A 356 20.17 -0.35 2.94
N LEU A 357 19.14 0.33 2.44
CA LEU A 357 18.03 0.86 3.25
C LEU A 357 17.24 -0.25 3.95
N LEU A 358 17.14 -1.43 3.33
CA LEU A 358 16.46 -2.60 3.87
C LEU A 358 17.37 -3.51 4.71
N HIS A 359 18.64 -3.14 4.91
CA HIS A 359 19.66 -3.95 5.61
C HIS A 359 19.82 -5.35 5.03
N THR A 360 19.83 -5.45 3.70
CA THR A 360 20.00 -6.69 2.94
C THR A 360 21.05 -6.50 1.84
N ASP A 361 21.17 -7.42 0.90
CA ASP A 361 22.09 -7.36 -0.21
C ASP A 361 21.38 -7.19 -1.58
N LYS A 362 22.17 -6.85 -2.62
CA LYS A 362 21.63 -6.69 -3.98
C LYS A 362 20.95 -7.96 -4.52
N ALA A 363 21.43 -9.15 -4.13
CA ALA A 363 20.83 -10.41 -4.59
C ALA A 363 19.41 -10.62 -4.05
N ALA A 364 19.07 -10.03 -2.89
CA ALA A 364 17.70 -10.04 -2.40
C ALA A 364 16.78 -9.09 -3.17
N MET A 365 17.33 -8.02 -3.76
CA MET A 365 16.56 -7.06 -4.58
C MET A 365 16.53 -7.47 -6.05
N MET A 366 17.54 -8.18 -6.49
CA MET A 366 17.65 -8.70 -7.87
C MET A 366 18.04 -10.19 -7.84
N PRO A 367 17.06 -11.07 -7.47
CA PRO A 367 17.27 -12.52 -7.36
C PRO A 367 17.53 -13.20 -8.69
#